data_3d93437c3e76f815b3f1f5db86135527
#
_entry.id   3d93437c3e76f815b3f1f5db86135527
#
_cell.length_a   1.000
_cell.length_b   1.000
_cell.length_c   1.000
_cell.angle_alpha   90.00
_cell.angle_beta   90.00
_cell.angle_gamma   90.00
#
_symmetry.space_group_name_H-M   'P 1'
#
loop_
_entity.id
_entity.type
_entity.pdbx_description
1 polymer ?
#
loop_
_entity_poly.entity_id
_entity_poly.type
_entity_poly.pdbx_seq_one_letter_code
_entity_poly.pdbx_strand_id
1 'polypeptide(L)'
;MAKTATDSYGAKIKAALCEKTSQAFGFIQGGEEEADDCCRLSFFAGLLIFGCKEREDEIRFLVKNEALADLFASMAAAFYSLSPKVEQNTISLPVDAAFGRVLQAADLSLSDGRITPLPIPVCGRCQGYFLRAAFLCCGAVSSPDKKHQLNLFSDEESDELRRFLQDADLNFGCSARRGHSYLYLKKTSSIEDFLTRIGAQVFSMQLMNQEIERSVRANINRKNNFDTANISRSSLFLSKLNKAISVLEERGAIDSLPEGLKLIVRIQKAHPEDSLTELGQRIHPPLSKSGLYHRAKKIIDLADHKEV
;
A
#
# COMPACT_ATOMS: atom_id res chain seq x y z
N MET A 1 -24.46 -6.09 3.83
CA MET A 1 -24.44 -6.51 2.41
C MET A 1 -23.09 -7.18 2.15
N ALA A 2 -23.07 -8.47 1.87
CA ALA A 2 -21.85 -9.18 1.48
C ALA A 2 -21.44 -8.67 0.09
N LYS A 3 -20.24 -8.03 -0.02
CA LYS A 3 -19.66 -7.72 -1.32
C LYS A 3 -19.46 -9.02 -2.07
N THR A 4 -20.08 -9.16 -3.22
CA THR A 4 -19.85 -10.27 -4.14
C THR A 4 -18.36 -10.33 -4.49
N ALA A 5 -17.81 -11.52 -4.70
CA ALA A 5 -16.38 -11.71 -4.99
C ALA A 5 -15.91 -10.88 -6.22
N THR A 6 -16.81 -10.60 -7.16
CA THR A 6 -16.62 -9.79 -8.37
C THR A 6 -16.38 -8.30 -8.09
N ASP A 7 -16.69 -7.80 -6.91
CA ASP A 7 -16.60 -6.36 -6.57
C ASP A 7 -15.30 -5.98 -5.84
N SER A 8 -14.41 -6.95 -5.65
CA SER A 8 -13.13 -6.70 -4.98
C SER A 8 -12.17 -5.91 -5.87
N TYR A 9 -11.31 -5.09 -5.25
CA TYR A 9 -10.28 -4.33 -5.97
C TYR A 9 -9.40 -5.23 -6.83
N GLY A 10 -8.98 -6.38 -6.30
CA GLY A 10 -8.21 -7.37 -7.06
C GLY A 10 -8.96 -7.95 -8.25
N ALA A 11 -10.29 -8.16 -8.15
CA ALA A 11 -11.10 -8.62 -9.27
C ALA A 11 -11.18 -7.57 -10.40
N LYS A 12 -11.30 -6.30 -10.05
CA LYS A 12 -11.30 -5.19 -11.03
C LYS A 12 -9.98 -5.12 -11.79
N ILE A 13 -8.84 -5.27 -11.09
CA ILE A 13 -7.52 -5.32 -11.73
C ILE A 13 -7.43 -6.52 -12.68
N LYS A 14 -7.87 -7.70 -12.25
CA LYS A 14 -7.83 -8.90 -13.08
C LYS A 14 -8.69 -8.76 -14.33
N ALA A 15 -9.89 -8.22 -14.22
CA ALA A 15 -10.77 -7.96 -15.36
C ALA A 15 -10.12 -7.00 -16.37
N ALA A 16 -9.58 -5.87 -15.92
CA ALA A 16 -8.90 -4.90 -16.77
C ALA A 16 -7.64 -5.49 -17.43
N LEU A 17 -6.89 -6.35 -16.73
CA LEU A 17 -5.72 -7.02 -17.30
C LEU A 17 -6.10 -8.07 -18.33
N CYS A 18 -7.20 -8.82 -18.15
CA CYS A 18 -7.70 -9.75 -19.15
C CYS A 18 -8.11 -9.01 -20.45
N GLU A 19 -8.88 -7.92 -20.30
CA GLU A 19 -9.29 -7.08 -21.42
C GLU A 19 -8.07 -6.51 -22.18
N LYS A 20 -7.14 -5.87 -21.48
CA LYS A 20 -5.91 -5.32 -22.06
C LYS A 20 -5.07 -6.39 -22.77
N THR A 21 -5.02 -7.60 -22.20
CA THR A 21 -4.28 -8.70 -22.80
C THR A 21 -4.98 -9.21 -24.06
N SER A 22 -6.31 -9.33 -24.05
CA SER A 22 -7.11 -9.70 -25.22
C SER A 22 -6.94 -8.69 -26.37
N GLN A 23 -6.87 -7.40 -26.05
CA GLN A 23 -6.56 -6.34 -27.02
C GLN A 23 -5.15 -6.51 -27.61
N ALA A 24 -4.13 -6.65 -26.75
CA ALA A 24 -2.73 -6.80 -27.17
C ALA A 24 -2.48 -8.06 -28.00
N PHE A 25 -3.32 -9.09 -27.86
CA PHE A 25 -3.23 -10.34 -28.61
C PHE A 25 -4.16 -10.39 -29.84
N GLY A 26 -4.89 -9.30 -30.11
CA GLY A 26 -5.74 -9.19 -31.28
C GLY A 26 -7.09 -9.91 -31.19
N PHE A 27 -7.51 -10.34 -29.99
CA PHE A 27 -8.83 -10.96 -29.79
C PHE A 27 -9.97 -9.93 -29.70
N ILE A 28 -9.64 -8.69 -29.31
CA ILE A 28 -10.58 -7.56 -29.20
C ILE A 28 -9.95 -6.34 -29.87
N GLN A 29 -10.74 -5.50 -30.54
CA GLN A 29 -10.28 -4.24 -31.11
C GLN A 29 -9.96 -3.19 -30.04
N GLY A 30 -9.00 -2.28 -30.31
CA GLY A 30 -8.71 -1.12 -29.47
C GLY A 30 -7.41 -1.16 -28.68
N GLY A 31 -6.49 -2.08 -28.94
CA GLY A 31 -5.16 -2.11 -28.35
C GLY A 31 -4.21 -1.06 -28.92
N GLU A 32 -3.51 -0.33 -28.06
CA GLU A 32 -2.47 0.65 -28.48
C GLU A 32 -1.18 -0.03 -28.97
N GLU A 33 -0.89 -1.24 -28.50
CA GLU A 33 0.30 -2.02 -28.88
C GLU A 33 -0.03 -3.50 -29.04
N GLU A 34 0.39 -4.06 -30.17
CA GLU A 34 0.34 -5.49 -30.41
C GLU A 34 1.51 -6.19 -29.70
N ALA A 35 1.25 -7.36 -29.11
CA ALA A 35 2.26 -8.13 -28.41
C ALA A 35 3.01 -9.02 -29.40
N ASP A 36 4.33 -9.10 -29.26
CA ASP A 36 5.19 -10.02 -30.00
C ASP A 36 4.88 -11.48 -29.63
N ASP A 37 5.23 -12.41 -30.51
CA ASP A 37 5.04 -13.85 -30.27
C ASP A 37 5.77 -14.34 -29.01
N CYS A 38 6.96 -13.81 -28.70
CA CYS A 38 7.67 -14.13 -27.47
C CYS A 38 6.92 -13.66 -26.21
N CYS A 39 6.19 -12.53 -26.27
CA CYS A 39 5.35 -12.05 -25.19
C CYS A 39 4.11 -12.91 -25.00
N ARG A 40 3.47 -13.34 -26.10
CA ARG A 40 2.35 -14.28 -26.08
C ARG A 40 2.76 -15.61 -25.45
N LEU A 41 3.92 -16.14 -25.87
CA LEU A 41 4.48 -17.38 -25.31
C LEU A 41 4.81 -17.25 -23.82
N SER A 42 5.47 -16.16 -23.40
CA SER A 42 5.76 -15.90 -21.98
C SER A 42 4.50 -15.80 -21.12
N PHE A 43 3.45 -15.14 -21.65
CA PHE A 43 2.18 -15.07 -20.95
C PHE A 43 1.52 -16.45 -20.81
N PHE A 44 1.48 -17.23 -21.91
CA PHE A 44 0.89 -18.56 -21.92
C PHE A 44 1.66 -19.53 -21.00
N ALA A 45 3.00 -19.50 -21.02
CA ALA A 45 3.84 -20.24 -20.10
C ALA A 45 3.49 -19.89 -18.61
N GLY A 46 3.30 -18.63 -18.31
CA GLY A 46 2.86 -18.20 -16.97
C GLY A 46 1.48 -18.75 -16.59
N LEU A 47 0.52 -18.80 -17.53
CA LEU A 47 -0.78 -19.43 -17.27
C LEU A 47 -0.65 -20.93 -17.02
N LEU A 48 0.20 -21.62 -17.76
CA LEU A 48 0.46 -23.05 -17.58
C LEU A 48 1.10 -23.32 -16.21
N ILE A 49 2.14 -22.58 -15.84
CA ILE A 49 2.89 -22.79 -14.59
C ILE A 49 2.03 -22.46 -13.36
N PHE A 50 1.31 -21.34 -13.36
CA PHE A 50 0.59 -20.87 -12.17
C PHE A 50 -0.89 -21.26 -12.12
N GLY A 51 -1.48 -21.63 -13.25
CA GLY A 51 -2.91 -21.91 -13.35
C GLY A 51 -3.25 -23.38 -13.58
N CYS A 52 -2.30 -24.15 -14.06
CA CYS A 52 -2.56 -25.54 -14.46
C CYS A 52 -2.08 -26.56 -13.43
N LYS A 53 -2.78 -27.70 -13.40
CA LYS A 53 -2.37 -28.91 -12.66
C LYS A 53 -2.56 -30.10 -13.58
N GLU A 54 -1.58 -30.99 -13.65
CA GLU A 54 -1.71 -32.25 -14.37
C GLU A 54 -2.62 -33.22 -13.61
N ARG A 55 -3.51 -33.88 -14.35
CA ARG A 55 -4.31 -35.03 -13.89
C ARG A 55 -4.54 -35.98 -15.06
N GLU A 56 -4.10 -37.23 -14.91
CA GLU A 56 -4.47 -38.31 -15.83
C GLU A 56 -4.30 -37.93 -17.32
N ASP A 57 -3.12 -37.65 -17.78
CA ASP A 57 -2.80 -37.25 -19.17
C ASP A 57 -3.48 -35.97 -19.67
N GLU A 58 -4.08 -35.17 -18.77
CA GLU A 58 -4.65 -33.87 -19.08
C GLU A 58 -4.06 -32.80 -18.18
N ILE A 59 -3.84 -31.61 -18.73
CA ILE A 59 -3.57 -30.39 -17.98
C ILE A 59 -4.88 -29.69 -17.67
N ARG A 60 -5.19 -29.49 -16.40
CA ARG A 60 -6.43 -28.82 -15.96
C ARG A 60 -6.15 -27.43 -15.44
N PHE A 61 -6.76 -26.45 -16.07
CA PHE A 61 -6.75 -25.05 -15.67
C PHE A 61 -8.03 -24.74 -14.86
N LEU A 62 -7.87 -24.46 -13.56
CA LEU A 62 -8.99 -24.12 -12.66
C LEU A 62 -9.27 -22.61 -12.74
N VAL A 63 -10.40 -22.23 -13.29
CA VAL A 63 -10.72 -20.84 -13.55
C VAL A 63 -11.74 -20.32 -12.56
N LYS A 64 -11.35 -19.25 -11.85
CA LYS A 64 -12.26 -18.48 -10.97
C LYS A 64 -12.80 -17.21 -11.64
N ASN A 65 -12.42 -16.95 -12.88
CA ASN A 65 -12.74 -15.74 -13.63
C ASN A 65 -13.01 -16.13 -15.08
N GLU A 66 -14.22 -15.90 -15.54
CA GLU A 66 -14.70 -16.23 -16.90
C GLU A 66 -13.85 -15.58 -18.00
N ALA A 67 -13.53 -14.29 -17.85
CA ALA A 67 -12.68 -13.58 -18.82
C ALA A 67 -11.27 -14.19 -18.97
N LEU A 68 -10.72 -14.76 -17.88
CA LEU A 68 -9.44 -15.46 -17.94
C LEU A 68 -9.60 -16.85 -18.60
N ALA A 69 -10.75 -17.51 -18.41
CA ALA A 69 -11.07 -18.76 -19.07
C ALA A 69 -11.11 -18.59 -20.60
N ASP A 70 -11.86 -17.60 -21.04
CA ASP A 70 -12.02 -17.27 -22.46
C ASP A 70 -10.69 -16.90 -23.10
N LEU A 71 -9.88 -16.09 -22.41
CA LEU A 71 -8.56 -15.72 -22.85
C LEU A 71 -7.64 -16.94 -23.00
N PHE A 72 -7.61 -17.84 -22.00
CA PHE A 72 -6.82 -19.06 -22.04
C PHE A 72 -7.23 -19.97 -23.19
N ALA A 73 -8.54 -20.25 -23.33
CA ALA A 73 -9.07 -21.08 -24.39
C ALA A 73 -8.80 -20.51 -25.78
N SER A 74 -9.01 -19.20 -25.96
CA SER A 74 -8.74 -18.51 -27.22
C SER A 74 -7.26 -18.58 -27.60
N MET A 75 -6.36 -18.37 -26.65
CA MET A 75 -4.91 -18.48 -26.89
C MET A 75 -4.50 -19.90 -27.24
N ALA A 76 -4.98 -20.91 -26.51
CA ALA A 76 -4.69 -22.31 -26.74
C ALA A 76 -5.09 -22.73 -28.16
N ALA A 77 -6.26 -22.32 -28.62
CA ALA A 77 -6.77 -22.64 -29.91
C ALA A 77 -6.08 -21.83 -31.07
N ALA A 78 -6.03 -20.50 -30.92
CA ALA A 78 -5.62 -19.62 -32.02
C ALA A 78 -4.11 -19.61 -32.23
N PHE A 79 -3.29 -19.64 -31.18
CA PHE A 79 -1.84 -19.52 -31.34
C PHE A 79 -1.10 -20.86 -31.28
N TYR A 80 -1.68 -21.85 -30.59
CA TYR A 80 -0.97 -23.11 -30.33
C TYR A 80 -1.62 -24.34 -30.91
N SER A 81 -2.75 -24.18 -31.63
CA SER A 81 -3.51 -25.29 -32.26
C SER A 81 -3.85 -26.38 -31.26
N LEU A 82 -4.07 -26.01 -29.98
CA LEU A 82 -4.55 -26.93 -28.94
C LEU A 82 -6.07 -26.98 -28.94
N SER A 83 -6.65 -28.08 -28.48
CA SER A 83 -8.09 -28.29 -28.44
C SER A 83 -8.59 -28.26 -27.00
N PRO A 84 -8.84 -27.07 -26.42
CA PRO A 84 -9.32 -26.97 -25.03
C PRO A 84 -10.75 -27.52 -24.90
N LYS A 85 -10.97 -28.35 -23.88
CA LYS A 85 -12.31 -28.75 -23.44
C LYS A 85 -12.73 -27.83 -22.29
N VAL A 86 -13.80 -27.07 -22.51
CA VAL A 86 -14.30 -26.11 -21.52
C VAL A 86 -15.47 -26.75 -20.76
N GLU A 87 -15.31 -26.91 -19.45
CA GLU A 87 -16.35 -27.35 -18.53
C GLU A 87 -16.52 -26.28 -17.45
N GLN A 88 -17.72 -26.02 -17.03
CA GLN A 88 -18.16 -24.94 -16.11
C GLN A 88 -17.06 -24.05 -15.46
N ASN A 89 -16.10 -24.63 -14.75
CA ASN A 89 -15.01 -23.92 -14.07
C ASN A 89 -13.62 -24.49 -14.36
N THR A 90 -13.49 -25.36 -15.37
CA THR A 90 -12.25 -26.07 -15.69
C THR A 90 -12.05 -26.07 -17.20
N ILE A 91 -10.84 -25.80 -17.62
CA ILE A 91 -10.42 -26.02 -19.00
C ILE A 91 -9.38 -27.12 -18.99
N SER A 92 -9.63 -28.17 -19.77
CA SER A 92 -8.71 -29.30 -19.91
C SER A 92 -8.01 -29.25 -21.24
N LEU A 93 -6.70 -29.51 -21.25
CA LEU A 93 -5.88 -29.69 -22.45
C LEU A 93 -5.28 -31.10 -22.42
N PRO A 94 -5.37 -31.87 -23.50
CA PRO A 94 -4.71 -33.16 -23.55
C PRO A 94 -3.19 -33.00 -23.59
N VAL A 95 -2.46 -33.87 -22.91
CA VAL A 95 -1.00 -33.95 -22.97
C VAL A 95 -0.62 -34.78 -24.20
N ASP A 96 -0.69 -34.13 -25.36
CA ASP A 96 -0.38 -34.74 -26.66
C ASP A 96 0.86 -34.13 -27.30
N ALA A 97 1.16 -34.55 -28.52
CA ALA A 97 2.29 -34.03 -29.31
C ALA A 97 2.17 -32.52 -29.61
N ALA A 98 0.93 -31.97 -29.69
CA ALA A 98 0.73 -30.55 -29.91
C ALA A 98 1.11 -29.75 -28.63
N PHE A 99 0.68 -30.24 -27.47
CA PHE A 99 1.07 -29.67 -26.19
C PHE A 99 2.60 -29.76 -25.95
N GLY A 100 3.20 -30.90 -26.29
CA GLY A 100 4.66 -31.07 -26.23
C GLY A 100 5.45 -30.05 -27.07
N ARG A 101 4.96 -29.69 -28.26
CA ARG A 101 5.57 -28.63 -29.10
C ARG A 101 5.48 -27.25 -28.42
N VAL A 102 4.39 -26.96 -27.72
CA VAL A 102 4.24 -25.69 -26.99
C VAL A 102 5.24 -25.62 -25.85
N LEU A 103 5.38 -26.70 -25.08
CA LEU A 103 6.38 -26.77 -24.00
C LEU A 103 7.80 -26.57 -24.56
N GLN A 104 8.16 -27.26 -25.64
CA GLN A 104 9.45 -27.13 -26.29
C GLN A 104 9.70 -25.70 -26.82
N ALA A 105 8.70 -25.05 -27.41
CA ALA A 105 8.82 -23.68 -27.91
C ALA A 105 9.04 -22.67 -26.76
N ALA A 106 8.54 -22.96 -25.57
CA ALA A 106 8.70 -22.14 -24.36
C ALA A 106 9.92 -22.54 -23.52
N ASP A 107 10.70 -23.51 -23.97
CA ASP A 107 11.81 -24.13 -23.21
C ASP A 107 11.35 -24.71 -21.86
N LEU A 108 10.17 -25.34 -21.86
CA LEU A 108 9.52 -25.93 -20.71
C LEU A 108 9.47 -27.46 -20.83
N SER A 109 9.35 -28.12 -19.70
CA SER A 109 9.10 -29.56 -19.58
C SER A 109 8.02 -29.84 -18.56
N LEU A 110 7.29 -30.91 -18.75
CA LEU A 110 6.34 -31.45 -17.77
C LEU A 110 6.98 -32.64 -17.06
N SER A 111 7.13 -32.53 -15.73
CA SER A 111 7.78 -33.53 -14.89
C SER A 111 7.10 -33.53 -13.52
N ASP A 112 6.72 -34.71 -13.05
CA ASP A 112 6.04 -34.90 -11.75
C ASP A 112 4.78 -34.02 -11.56
N GLY A 113 4.00 -33.84 -12.62
CA GLY A 113 2.79 -33.01 -12.61
C GLY A 113 3.04 -31.50 -12.62
N ARG A 114 4.29 -31.08 -12.89
CA ARG A 114 4.72 -29.69 -12.88
C ARG A 114 5.35 -29.27 -14.18
N ILE A 115 5.12 -28.04 -14.55
CA ILE A 115 5.73 -27.40 -15.72
C ILE A 115 6.88 -26.52 -15.25
N THR A 116 8.09 -26.88 -15.65
CA THR A 116 9.36 -26.25 -15.28
C THR A 116 10.34 -26.28 -16.47
N PRO A 117 11.45 -25.51 -16.46
CA PRO A 117 11.81 -24.38 -15.60
C PRO A 117 10.97 -23.13 -15.88
N LEU A 118 11.26 -22.03 -15.18
CA LEU A 118 10.64 -20.74 -15.54
C LEU A 118 11.19 -20.24 -16.89
N PRO A 119 10.36 -19.64 -17.76
CA PRO A 119 10.80 -19.22 -19.08
C PRO A 119 11.79 -18.05 -18.98
N ILE A 120 12.84 -18.11 -19.81
CA ILE A 120 13.79 -17.01 -19.95
C ILE A 120 13.13 -15.87 -20.76
N PRO A 121 13.12 -14.62 -20.26
CA PRO A 121 12.59 -13.49 -21.01
C PRO A 121 13.40 -13.24 -22.29
N VAL A 122 12.74 -13.29 -23.45
CA VAL A 122 13.38 -13.04 -24.75
C VAL A 122 13.48 -11.54 -25.04
N CYS A 123 12.50 -10.75 -24.60
CA CYS A 123 12.50 -9.30 -24.76
C CYS A 123 12.14 -8.61 -23.44
N GLY A 124 12.34 -7.29 -23.35
CA GLY A 124 12.06 -6.52 -22.15
C GLY A 124 10.59 -6.55 -21.68
N ARG A 125 9.64 -6.90 -22.55
CA ARG A 125 8.21 -7.00 -22.23
C ARG A 125 7.80 -8.41 -21.74
N CYS A 126 8.54 -9.46 -22.11
CA CYS A 126 8.21 -10.85 -21.76
C CYS A 126 8.01 -11.06 -20.26
N GLN A 127 8.89 -10.48 -19.44
CA GLN A 127 8.80 -10.57 -17.99
C GLN A 127 7.49 -9.99 -17.45
N GLY A 128 7.05 -8.84 -17.96
CA GLY A 128 5.77 -8.22 -17.60
C GLY A 128 4.57 -9.09 -17.93
N TYR A 129 4.58 -9.72 -19.10
CA TYR A 129 3.52 -10.65 -19.52
C TYR A 129 3.49 -11.93 -18.68
N PHE A 130 4.65 -12.50 -18.36
CA PHE A 130 4.75 -13.65 -17.47
C PHE A 130 4.21 -13.35 -16.07
N LEU A 131 4.64 -12.22 -15.46
CA LEU A 131 4.16 -11.79 -14.14
C LEU A 131 2.67 -11.43 -14.16
N ARG A 132 2.15 -10.92 -15.27
CA ARG A 132 0.71 -10.68 -15.44
C ARG A 132 -0.07 -11.99 -15.38
N ALA A 133 0.38 -13.03 -16.06
CA ALA A 133 -0.23 -14.35 -16.00
C ALA A 133 -0.20 -14.91 -14.57
N ALA A 134 0.94 -14.84 -13.90
CA ALA A 134 1.07 -15.23 -12.48
C ALA A 134 0.05 -14.52 -11.60
N PHE A 135 -0.09 -13.19 -11.75
CA PHE A 135 -1.06 -12.41 -10.97
C PHE A 135 -2.50 -12.78 -11.31
N LEU A 136 -2.82 -13.01 -12.56
CA LEU A 136 -4.17 -13.44 -12.97
C LEU A 136 -4.56 -14.79 -12.34
N CYS A 137 -3.64 -15.75 -12.31
CA CYS A 137 -3.88 -17.09 -11.75
C CYS A 137 -3.90 -17.08 -10.22
N CYS A 138 -2.87 -16.56 -9.59
CA CYS A 138 -2.63 -16.73 -8.15
C CYS A 138 -2.47 -15.42 -7.37
N GLY A 139 -2.60 -14.25 -8.01
CA GLY A 139 -2.46 -12.95 -7.37
C GLY A 139 -3.68 -12.52 -6.57
N ALA A 140 -3.42 -11.81 -5.46
CA ALA A 140 -4.40 -11.06 -4.71
C ALA A 140 -3.80 -9.75 -4.21
N VAL A 141 -4.59 -8.68 -4.22
CA VAL A 141 -4.18 -7.37 -3.73
C VAL A 141 -5.26 -6.77 -2.84
N SER A 142 -4.84 -6.15 -1.75
CA SER A 142 -5.75 -5.47 -0.84
C SER A 142 -6.33 -4.22 -1.48
N SER A 143 -7.55 -3.87 -1.07
CA SER A 143 -8.17 -2.60 -1.48
C SER A 143 -7.32 -1.41 -0.99
N PRO A 144 -7.23 -0.30 -1.78
CA PRO A 144 -6.41 0.85 -1.46
C PRO A 144 -6.74 1.53 -0.13
N ASP A 145 -7.99 1.42 0.36
CA ASP A 145 -8.44 1.94 1.66
C ASP A 145 -7.89 1.16 2.86
N LYS A 146 -7.36 -0.06 2.62
CA LYS A 146 -6.77 -0.92 3.65
C LYS A 146 -5.25 -0.81 3.69
N LYS A 147 -4.62 -1.57 4.59
CA LYS A 147 -3.16 -1.75 4.59
C LYS A 147 -2.74 -2.41 3.28
N HIS A 148 -1.84 -1.78 2.56
CA HIS A 148 -1.40 -2.25 1.26
C HIS A 148 -0.67 -3.59 1.39
N GLN A 149 -1.13 -4.58 0.66
CA GLN A 149 -0.50 -5.90 0.55
C GLN A 149 -0.89 -6.53 -0.78
N LEU A 150 0.11 -7.06 -1.47
CA LEU A 150 -0.06 -7.89 -2.65
C LEU A 150 0.52 -9.27 -2.34
N ASN A 151 -0.20 -10.32 -2.69
CA ASN A 151 0.20 -11.71 -2.49
C ASN A 151 0.14 -12.45 -3.82
N LEU A 152 1.09 -13.35 -4.04
CA LEU A 152 1.06 -14.39 -5.05
C LEU A 152 1.01 -15.74 -4.32
N PHE A 153 -0.09 -16.45 -4.45
CA PHE A 153 -0.31 -17.75 -3.83
C PHE A 153 0.19 -18.83 -4.78
N SER A 154 1.38 -19.34 -4.54
CA SER A 154 1.95 -20.44 -5.29
C SER A 154 2.23 -21.57 -4.32
N ASP A 155 1.78 -22.78 -4.63
CA ASP A 155 2.15 -23.99 -3.88
C ASP A 155 3.62 -24.35 -4.14
N GLU A 156 4.25 -23.68 -5.09
CA GLU A 156 5.66 -23.83 -5.42
C GLU A 156 6.50 -22.82 -4.64
N GLU A 157 7.08 -23.27 -3.55
CA GLU A 157 8.26 -22.63 -2.95
C GLU A 157 9.47 -22.88 -3.85
N SER A 158 9.46 -22.38 -5.07
CA SER A 158 10.68 -22.52 -5.83
C SER A 158 11.58 -21.33 -5.51
N ASP A 159 12.78 -21.62 -5.03
CA ASP A 159 13.89 -20.67 -4.99
C ASP A 159 14.11 -20.04 -6.37
N GLU A 160 13.67 -20.71 -7.41
CA GLU A 160 13.68 -20.32 -8.80
C GLU A 160 12.73 -19.13 -9.06
N LEU A 161 11.46 -19.21 -8.62
CA LEU A 161 10.52 -18.08 -8.73
C LEU A 161 11.02 -16.88 -7.93
N ARG A 162 11.57 -17.12 -6.75
CA ARG A 162 12.16 -16.04 -5.94
C ARG A 162 13.33 -15.38 -6.66
N ARG A 163 14.25 -16.15 -7.25
CA ARG A 163 15.35 -15.60 -8.06
C ARG A 163 14.84 -14.82 -9.26
N PHE A 164 13.91 -15.40 -10.02
CA PHE A 164 13.27 -14.69 -11.13
C PHE A 164 12.66 -13.33 -10.73
N LEU A 165 12.01 -13.26 -9.57
CA LEU A 165 11.46 -12.01 -9.04
C LEU A 165 12.56 -11.06 -8.56
N GLN A 166 13.65 -11.56 -7.99
CA GLN A 166 14.81 -10.75 -7.59
C GLN A 166 15.55 -10.19 -8.80
N ASP A 167 15.72 -10.97 -9.86
CA ASP A 167 16.31 -10.52 -11.12
C ASP A 167 15.45 -9.43 -11.79
N ALA A 168 14.16 -9.39 -11.44
CA ALA A 168 13.23 -8.34 -11.82
C ALA A 168 13.25 -7.11 -10.88
N ASP A 169 14.18 -6.98 -9.94
CA ASP A 169 14.18 -5.98 -8.86
C ASP A 169 12.90 -5.99 -7.99
N LEU A 170 12.20 -7.12 -7.94
CA LEU A 170 10.99 -7.30 -7.17
C LEU A 170 11.28 -8.12 -5.90
N ASN A 171 11.51 -7.43 -4.80
CA ASN A 171 11.85 -8.05 -3.51
C ASN A 171 10.59 -8.53 -2.78
N PHE A 172 10.14 -9.74 -3.12
CA PHE A 172 9.05 -10.41 -2.41
C PHE A 172 9.53 -11.05 -1.11
N GLY A 173 8.77 -10.85 -0.03
CA GLY A 173 8.88 -11.68 1.16
C GLY A 173 8.16 -13.02 0.96
N CYS A 174 8.57 -14.05 1.69
CA CYS A 174 7.91 -15.36 1.72
C CYS A 174 7.21 -15.57 3.07
N SER A 175 6.05 -16.20 3.06
CA SER A 175 5.31 -16.59 4.26
C SER A 175 4.42 -17.79 3.95
N ALA A 176 3.97 -18.50 5.00
CA ALA A 176 3.05 -19.61 4.86
C ALA A 176 1.77 -19.38 5.69
N ARG A 177 0.63 -19.82 5.17
CA ARG A 177 -0.65 -19.78 5.87
C ARG A 177 -1.46 -21.04 5.57
N ARG A 178 -1.89 -21.74 6.61
CA ARG A 178 -2.68 -22.99 6.52
C ARG A 178 -2.02 -24.05 5.64
N GLY A 179 -0.69 -24.17 5.70
CA GLY A 179 0.07 -25.13 4.90
C GLY A 179 0.35 -24.73 3.45
N HIS A 180 -0.10 -23.55 3.01
CA HIS A 180 0.20 -23.02 1.68
C HIS A 180 1.19 -21.88 1.78
N SER A 181 2.24 -21.93 0.98
CA SER A 181 3.21 -20.86 0.84
C SER A 181 2.69 -19.74 -0.04
N TYR A 182 3.13 -18.52 0.21
CA TYR A 182 2.85 -17.38 -0.65
C TYR A 182 3.96 -16.33 -0.58
N LEU A 183 4.15 -15.67 -1.70
CA LEU A 183 5.03 -14.51 -1.81
C LEU A 183 4.23 -13.24 -1.59
N TYR A 184 4.82 -12.22 -0.95
CA TYR A 184 4.10 -10.99 -0.66
C TYR A 184 4.94 -9.73 -0.83
N LEU A 185 4.27 -8.64 -1.20
CA LEU A 185 4.77 -7.26 -1.13
C LEU A 185 3.94 -6.48 -0.10
N LYS A 186 4.61 -5.69 0.75
CA LYS A 186 3.97 -4.81 1.75
C LYS A 186 4.31 -3.34 1.54
N LYS A 187 5.44 -3.06 0.89
CA LYS A 187 5.86 -1.69 0.60
C LYS A 187 5.05 -1.17 -0.58
N THR A 188 4.39 -0.03 -0.42
CA THR A 188 3.51 0.56 -1.43
C THR A 188 4.23 0.76 -2.76
N SER A 189 5.44 1.32 -2.74
CA SER A 189 6.23 1.51 -3.97
C SER A 189 6.53 0.20 -4.71
N SER A 190 6.82 -0.90 -4.00
CA SER A 190 7.05 -2.20 -4.65
C SER A 190 5.77 -2.79 -5.25
N ILE A 191 4.60 -2.51 -4.65
CA ILE A 191 3.30 -2.90 -5.22
C ILE A 191 3.00 -2.05 -6.46
N GLU A 192 3.28 -0.77 -6.42
CA GLU A 192 3.14 0.16 -7.55
C GLU A 192 4.01 -0.28 -8.73
N ASP A 193 5.28 -0.59 -8.49
CA ASP A 193 6.23 -1.11 -9.48
C ASP A 193 5.73 -2.40 -10.10
N PHE A 194 5.27 -3.34 -9.28
CA PHE A 194 4.70 -4.60 -9.75
C PHE A 194 3.47 -4.38 -10.63
N LEU A 195 2.50 -3.59 -10.17
CA LEU A 195 1.27 -3.29 -10.92
C LEU A 195 1.59 -2.59 -12.26
N THR A 196 2.55 -1.69 -12.26
CA THR A 196 3.00 -1.03 -13.49
C THR A 196 3.62 -2.03 -14.48
N ARG A 197 4.49 -2.91 -14.00
CA ARG A 197 5.13 -3.95 -14.85
C ARG A 197 4.14 -4.91 -15.47
N ILE A 198 3.11 -5.32 -14.74
CA ILE A 198 2.07 -6.21 -15.28
C ILE A 198 1.05 -5.49 -16.16
N GLY A 199 1.18 -4.17 -16.35
CA GLY A 199 0.30 -3.37 -17.21
C GLY A 199 -0.93 -2.79 -16.53
N ALA A 200 -0.98 -2.77 -15.21
CA ALA A 200 -2.07 -2.21 -14.38
C ALA A 200 -1.78 -0.78 -13.91
N GLN A 201 -1.28 0.09 -14.80
CA GLN A 201 -0.81 1.46 -14.47
C GLN A 201 -1.87 2.31 -13.80
N VAL A 202 -3.13 2.24 -14.27
CA VAL A 202 -4.24 3.01 -13.68
C VAL A 202 -4.41 2.69 -12.20
N PHE A 203 -4.29 1.41 -11.84
CA PHE A 203 -4.42 0.95 -10.45
C PHE A 203 -3.19 1.30 -9.61
N SER A 204 -2.00 1.30 -10.21
CA SER A 204 -0.77 1.80 -9.58
C SER A 204 -0.93 3.28 -9.21
N MET A 205 -1.40 4.13 -10.14
CA MET A 205 -1.66 5.56 -9.90
C MET A 205 -2.72 5.79 -8.81
N GLN A 206 -3.74 4.95 -8.73
CA GLN A 206 -4.74 5.02 -7.64
C GLN A 206 -4.13 4.78 -6.27
N LEU A 207 -3.20 3.82 -6.15
CA LEU A 207 -2.46 3.57 -4.91
C LEU A 207 -1.59 4.76 -4.53
N MET A 208 -0.83 5.33 -5.48
CA MET A 208 0.00 6.52 -5.27
C MET A 208 -0.83 7.69 -4.74
N ASN A 209 -1.94 8.01 -5.39
CA ASN A 209 -2.81 9.11 -4.99
C ASN A 209 -3.34 8.93 -3.55
N GLN A 210 -3.74 7.72 -3.20
CA GLN A 210 -4.21 7.44 -1.84
C GLN A 210 -3.11 7.53 -0.78
N GLU A 211 -1.87 7.13 -1.10
CA GLU A 211 -0.74 7.26 -0.18
C GLU A 211 -0.41 8.75 0.06
N ILE A 212 -0.45 9.58 -0.99
CA ILE A 212 -0.31 11.03 -0.87
C ILE A 212 -1.40 11.62 0.04
N GLU A 213 -2.67 11.28 -0.19
CA GLU A 213 -3.76 11.74 0.67
C GLU A 213 -3.59 11.33 2.13
N ARG A 214 -3.17 10.08 2.39
CA ARG A 214 -2.90 9.59 3.74
C ARG A 214 -1.78 10.38 4.41
N SER A 215 -0.70 10.64 3.69
CA SER A 215 0.44 11.40 4.19
C SER A 215 0.07 12.83 4.55
N VAL A 216 -0.73 13.50 3.70
CA VAL A 216 -1.25 14.86 3.94
C VAL A 216 -2.16 14.88 5.17
N ARG A 217 -3.13 13.95 5.27
CA ARG A 217 -4.01 13.85 6.44
C ARG A 217 -3.23 13.59 7.74
N ALA A 218 -2.23 12.70 7.69
CA ALA A 218 -1.37 12.42 8.85
C ALA A 218 -0.56 13.65 9.27
N ASN A 219 -0.07 14.46 8.34
CA ASN A 219 0.64 15.70 8.61
C ASN A 219 -0.29 16.75 9.26
N ILE A 220 -1.50 16.94 8.71
CA ILE A 220 -2.51 17.85 9.29
C ILE A 220 -2.86 17.40 10.72
N ASN A 221 -3.13 16.13 10.93
CA ASN A 221 -3.45 15.61 12.26
C ASN A 221 -2.30 15.82 13.27
N ARG A 222 -1.06 15.57 12.84
CA ARG A 222 0.12 15.84 13.69
C ARG A 222 0.22 17.32 14.07
N LYS A 223 0.01 18.22 13.10
CA LYS A 223 0.02 19.66 13.35
C LYS A 223 -1.10 20.07 14.31
N ASN A 224 -2.32 19.63 14.06
CA ASN A 224 -3.47 19.92 14.91
C ASN A 224 -3.27 19.40 16.34
N ASN A 225 -2.77 18.17 16.49
CA ASN A 225 -2.46 17.60 17.82
C ASN A 225 -1.39 18.40 18.55
N PHE A 226 -0.34 18.83 17.84
CA PHE A 226 0.72 19.67 18.41
C PHE A 226 0.16 21.03 18.85
N ASP A 227 -0.62 21.70 18.00
CA ASP A 227 -1.22 23.00 18.32
C ASP A 227 -2.21 22.89 19.50
N THR A 228 -3.08 21.88 19.50
CA THR A 228 -4.00 21.62 20.61
C THR A 228 -3.26 21.35 21.93
N ALA A 229 -2.20 20.54 21.91
CA ALA A 229 -1.40 20.28 23.11
C ALA A 229 -0.69 21.55 23.63
N ASN A 230 -0.22 22.42 22.74
CA ASN A 230 0.40 23.69 23.10
C ASN A 230 -0.61 24.66 23.72
N ILE A 231 -1.80 24.79 23.13
CA ILE A 231 -2.90 25.62 23.66
C ILE A 231 -3.30 25.10 25.04
N SER A 232 -3.53 23.80 25.20
CA SER A 232 -3.92 23.20 26.48
C SER A 232 -2.87 23.43 27.58
N ARG A 233 -1.57 23.24 27.26
CA ARG A 233 -0.48 23.51 28.23
C ARG A 233 -0.43 24.99 28.64
N SER A 234 -0.60 25.91 27.67
CA SER A 234 -0.61 27.34 27.91
C SER A 234 -1.81 27.76 28.80
N SER A 235 -3.01 27.23 28.49
CA SER A 235 -4.22 27.49 29.28
C SER A 235 -4.10 26.97 30.70
N LEU A 236 -3.59 25.75 30.90
CA LEU A 236 -3.33 25.21 32.24
C LEU A 236 -2.32 26.04 33.04
N PHE A 237 -1.28 26.52 32.36
CA PHE A 237 -0.27 27.38 33.00
C PHE A 237 -0.86 28.74 33.40
N LEU A 238 -1.64 29.39 32.53
CA LEU A 238 -2.33 30.64 32.89
C LEU A 238 -3.33 30.47 34.03
N SER A 239 -4.05 29.36 34.05
CA SER A 239 -4.93 29.03 35.20
C SER A 239 -4.16 28.91 36.53
N LYS A 240 -2.97 28.27 36.50
CA LYS A 240 -2.09 28.19 37.66
C LYS A 240 -1.57 29.57 38.07
N LEU A 241 -1.17 30.38 37.07
CA LEU A 241 -0.71 31.74 37.32
C LEU A 241 -1.80 32.60 37.99
N ASN A 242 -3.03 32.54 37.47
CA ASN A 242 -4.16 33.27 38.04
C ASN A 242 -4.45 32.85 39.52
N LYS A 243 -4.42 31.53 39.79
CA LYS A 243 -4.55 31.04 41.18
C LYS A 243 -3.42 31.54 42.08
N ALA A 244 -2.19 31.51 41.58
CA ALA A 244 -1.04 32.01 42.35
C ALA A 244 -1.16 33.50 42.67
N ILE A 245 -1.59 34.30 41.67
CA ILE A 245 -1.85 35.73 41.86
C ILE A 245 -2.92 35.95 42.97
N SER A 246 -4.05 35.24 42.94
CA SER A 246 -5.10 35.34 43.94
C SER A 246 -4.58 35.01 45.35
N VAL A 247 -3.77 33.94 45.48
CA VAL A 247 -3.16 33.55 46.76
C VAL A 247 -2.21 34.63 47.30
N LEU A 248 -1.40 35.22 46.43
CA LEU A 248 -0.48 36.30 46.86
C LEU A 248 -1.22 37.60 47.22
N GLU A 249 -2.37 37.88 46.61
CA GLU A 249 -3.25 38.99 46.94
C GLU A 249 -3.87 38.79 48.35
N GLU A 250 -4.45 37.62 48.60
CA GLU A 250 -5.02 37.27 49.91
C GLU A 250 -3.99 37.38 51.04
N ARG A 251 -2.71 37.11 50.74
CA ARG A 251 -1.60 37.26 51.69
C ARG A 251 -1.06 38.68 51.79
N GLY A 252 -1.51 39.63 50.98
CA GLY A 252 -0.96 40.98 50.92
C GLY A 252 0.50 41.03 50.39
N ALA A 253 0.97 39.96 49.71
CA ALA A 253 2.36 39.77 49.31
C ALA A 253 2.71 40.36 47.92
N ILE A 254 1.73 40.90 47.19
CA ILE A 254 1.96 41.48 45.85
C ILE A 254 2.95 42.65 45.93
N ASP A 255 2.85 43.50 46.95
CA ASP A 255 3.70 44.68 47.08
C ASP A 255 5.16 44.37 47.45
N SER A 256 5.44 43.18 47.94
CA SER A 256 6.81 42.68 48.19
C SER A 256 7.50 42.06 46.97
N LEU A 257 6.77 41.85 45.89
CA LEU A 257 7.34 41.28 44.66
C LEU A 257 8.30 42.24 43.98
N PRO A 258 9.34 41.73 43.29
CA PRO A 258 10.17 42.54 42.41
C PRO A 258 9.33 43.24 41.34
N GLU A 259 9.70 44.46 40.92
CA GLU A 259 8.90 45.26 40.00
C GLU A 259 8.61 44.56 38.65
N GLY A 260 9.55 43.76 38.15
CA GLY A 260 9.31 42.94 36.89
C GLY A 260 8.25 41.87 37.07
N LEU A 261 7.99 41.37 38.30
CA LEU A 261 6.93 40.39 38.54
C LEU A 261 5.60 41.12 38.80
N LYS A 262 5.61 42.27 39.51
CA LYS A 262 4.44 43.14 39.68
C LYS A 262 3.83 43.55 38.33
N LEU A 263 4.70 43.89 37.38
CA LEU A 263 4.26 44.26 36.03
C LEU A 263 3.49 43.08 35.36
N ILE A 264 4.00 41.86 35.49
CA ILE A 264 3.31 40.68 34.93
C ILE A 264 1.94 40.48 35.62
N VAL A 265 1.84 40.61 36.93
CA VAL A 265 0.57 40.52 37.67
C VAL A 265 -0.42 41.58 37.14
N ARG A 266 0.01 42.84 36.99
CA ARG A 266 -0.85 43.92 36.49
C ARG A 266 -1.38 43.63 35.10
N ILE A 267 -0.50 43.18 34.15
CA ILE A 267 -0.89 42.90 32.77
C ILE A 267 -1.80 41.69 32.71
N GLN A 268 -1.51 40.61 33.47
CA GLN A 268 -2.37 39.42 33.53
C GLN A 268 -3.78 39.75 34.03
N LYS A 269 -3.89 40.60 35.02
CA LYS A 269 -5.21 41.05 35.57
C LYS A 269 -5.96 41.94 34.61
N ALA A 270 -5.26 42.80 33.87
CA ALA A 270 -5.86 43.69 32.87
C ALA A 270 -6.31 42.94 31.61
N HIS A 271 -5.65 41.81 31.29
CA HIS A 271 -5.87 41.03 30.06
C HIS A 271 -5.90 39.52 30.37
N PRO A 272 -6.91 39.02 31.11
CA PRO A 272 -6.96 37.64 31.58
C PRO A 272 -7.13 36.61 30.45
N GLU A 273 -7.65 37.01 29.28
CA GLU A 273 -7.89 36.16 28.13
C GLU A 273 -6.68 36.07 27.17
N ASP A 274 -5.66 36.91 27.36
CA ASP A 274 -4.50 36.94 26.49
C ASP A 274 -3.63 35.68 26.65
N SER A 275 -3.08 35.21 25.55
CA SER A 275 -2.08 34.16 25.57
C SER A 275 -0.75 34.65 26.15
N LEU A 276 0.14 33.72 26.54
CA LEU A 276 1.48 34.07 27.04
C LEU A 276 2.28 34.89 25.99
N THR A 277 2.02 34.74 24.71
CA THR A 277 2.68 35.50 23.67
C THR A 277 2.17 36.94 23.64
N GLU A 278 0.87 37.14 23.68
CA GLU A 278 0.23 38.47 23.71
C GLU A 278 0.59 39.24 24.96
N LEU A 279 0.52 38.59 26.13
CA LEU A 279 0.97 39.19 27.39
C LEU A 279 2.44 39.64 27.33
N GLY A 280 3.32 38.84 26.72
CA GLY A 280 4.74 39.18 26.51
C GLY A 280 4.93 40.41 25.64
N GLN A 281 4.10 40.61 24.65
CA GLN A 281 4.15 41.78 23.74
C GLN A 281 3.68 43.08 24.42
N ARG A 282 2.82 42.97 25.43
CA ARG A 282 2.36 44.17 26.20
C ARG A 282 3.37 44.70 27.21
N ILE A 283 4.45 43.96 27.45
CA ILE A 283 5.53 44.38 28.35
C ILE A 283 6.55 45.22 27.54
N HIS A 284 7.06 46.27 28.12
CA HIS A 284 8.11 47.10 27.54
C HIS A 284 9.38 47.05 28.38
N PRO A 285 10.54 46.64 27.81
CA PRO A 285 10.68 46.04 26.45
C PRO A 285 9.95 44.68 26.35
N PRO A 286 9.50 44.30 25.14
CA PRO A 286 8.73 43.08 24.92
C PRO A 286 9.46 41.81 25.39
N LEU A 287 8.74 40.87 25.98
CA LEU A 287 9.27 39.59 26.40
C LEU A 287 8.86 38.49 25.42
N SER A 288 9.78 37.58 25.14
CA SER A 288 9.43 36.36 24.43
C SER A 288 8.50 35.47 25.28
N LYS A 289 7.72 34.59 24.66
CA LYS A 289 6.88 33.61 25.36
C LYS A 289 7.65 32.84 26.44
N SER A 290 8.88 32.41 26.14
CA SER A 290 9.75 31.71 27.09
C SER A 290 10.20 32.63 28.24
N GLY A 291 10.58 33.87 27.93
CA GLY A 291 10.97 34.86 28.92
C GLY A 291 9.84 35.18 29.91
N LEU A 292 8.61 35.36 29.40
CA LEU A 292 7.42 35.54 30.21
C LEU A 292 7.10 34.30 31.05
N TYR A 293 7.15 33.10 30.46
CA TYR A 293 6.91 31.83 31.15
C TYR A 293 7.82 31.65 32.37
N HIS A 294 9.13 31.89 32.21
CA HIS A 294 10.07 31.74 33.33
C HIS A 294 9.84 32.74 34.43
N ARG A 295 9.43 33.99 34.13
CA ARG A 295 9.11 34.99 35.13
C ARG A 295 7.76 34.69 35.82
N ALA A 296 6.74 34.31 35.04
CA ALA A 296 5.44 33.93 35.59
C ALA A 296 5.53 32.64 36.44
N LYS A 297 6.42 31.71 36.12
CA LYS A 297 6.70 30.53 36.93
C LYS A 297 7.21 30.92 38.34
N LYS A 298 8.07 31.95 38.44
CA LYS A 298 8.52 32.45 39.75
C LYS A 298 7.37 32.97 40.63
N ILE A 299 6.33 33.56 40.03
CA ILE A 299 5.13 33.98 40.76
C ILE A 299 4.40 32.77 41.33
N ILE A 300 4.27 31.67 40.50
CA ILE A 300 3.66 30.42 40.96
C ILE A 300 4.47 29.82 42.12
N ASP A 301 5.80 29.70 41.91
CA ASP A 301 6.70 29.13 42.92
C ASP A 301 6.64 29.91 44.25
N LEU A 302 6.55 31.25 44.22
CA LEU A 302 6.40 32.10 45.41
C LEU A 302 5.05 31.92 46.10
N ALA A 303 3.98 31.66 45.37
CA ALA A 303 2.66 31.37 45.93
C ALA A 303 2.58 29.99 46.63
N ASP A 304 3.30 29.00 46.05
CA ASP A 304 3.35 27.63 46.57
C ASP A 304 4.23 27.49 47.81
N HIS A 305 5.26 28.33 48.00
CA HIS A 305 6.05 28.36 49.19
C HIS A 305 5.25 28.98 50.36
N LYS A 306 4.79 28.09 51.26
CA LYS A 306 4.21 28.44 52.55
C LYS A 306 5.35 28.85 53.53
N GLU A 307 5.96 30.01 53.38
CA GLU A 307 6.84 30.59 54.39
C GLU A 307 7.43 31.90 53.88
N VAL A 308 7.01 33.01 54.39
CA VAL A 308 7.72 33.74 55.45
C VAL A 308 6.69 34.47 56.28
#